data_ac3270697dbb611a55e9e7c6f11a326b
#
_entry.id   ac3270697dbb611a55e9e7c6f11a326b
#
_cell.length_a   1.000
_cell.length_b   1.000
_cell.length_c   1.000
_cell.angle_alpha   90.00
_cell.angle_beta   90.00
_cell.angle_gamma   90.00
#
_symmetry.space_group_name_H-M   'P 1'
#
loop_
_entity.id
_entity.type
_entity.pdbx_description
1 polymer ?
#
loop_
_entity_poly.entity_id
_entity_poly.type
_entity_poly.pdbx_seq_one_letter_code
_entity_poly.pdbx_strand_id
1 'polypeptide(L)'
;FDYFEKLWTFNTYDYEETKKVYEKVLADANSFVFFALDDAGNYHGLCHGSYIETFWMTGCTCYVASLITNKEDRGKGYGKFLLDYVKEKSKEKDCKALILDSGLPRVEAHGFYEHYGFAKNCYGFQLVL
;
A
#
# COMPACT_ATOMS: atom_id res chain seq x y z
N PHE A 1 -8.41 -5.65 9.24
CA PHE A 1 -8.34 -4.85 10.49
C PHE A 1 -6.99 -5.04 11.17
N ASP A 2 -6.61 -6.25 11.48
CA ASP A 2 -5.37 -6.57 12.22
C ASP A 2 -4.10 -6.00 11.55
N TYR A 3 -4.07 -5.95 10.22
CA TYR A 3 -2.93 -5.36 9.51
C TYR A 3 -2.78 -3.87 9.77
N PHE A 4 -3.87 -3.12 9.88
CA PHE A 4 -3.81 -1.69 10.13
C PHE A 4 -3.38 -1.38 11.56
N GLU A 5 -3.80 -2.16 12.53
CA GLU A 5 -3.32 -2.04 13.91
C GLU A 5 -1.80 -2.29 14.00
N LYS A 6 -1.28 -3.23 13.22
CA LYS A 6 0.16 -3.53 13.17
C LYS A 6 0.97 -2.47 12.43
N LEU A 7 0.37 -1.85 11.40
CA LEU A 7 1.07 -0.86 10.56
C LEU A 7 1.18 0.50 11.25
N TRP A 8 0.09 0.96 11.85
CA TRP A 8 0.02 2.27 12.48
C TRP A 8 -0.25 2.14 13.97
N THR A 9 0.77 1.69 14.71
CA THR A 9 0.67 1.39 16.15
C THR A 9 0.37 2.61 17.02
N PHE A 10 0.55 3.81 16.51
CA PHE A 10 0.24 5.06 17.20
C PHE A 10 -1.24 5.46 17.13
N ASN A 11 -2.03 4.80 16.31
CA ASN A 11 -3.47 5.02 16.19
C ASN A 11 -4.26 3.95 16.93
N THR A 12 -5.46 4.34 17.37
CA THR A 12 -6.48 3.41 17.85
C THR A 12 -7.54 3.28 16.76
N TYR A 13 -7.84 2.05 16.36
CA TYR A 13 -8.79 1.79 15.29
C TYR A 13 -10.07 1.18 15.85
N ASP A 14 -11.20 1.76 15.45
CA ASP A 14 -12.51 1.18 15.67
C ASP A 14 -12.82 0.21 14.53
N TYR A 15 -13.26 -0.99 14.88
CA TYR A 15 -13.54 -2.05 13.90
C TYR A 15 -14.66 -1.66 12.94
N GLU A 16 -15.76 -1.10 13.47
CA GLU A 16 -16.92 -0.76 12.63
C GLU A 16 -16.61 0.41 11.68
N GLU A 17 -15.89 1.41 12.17
CA GLU A 17 -15.45 2.52 11.31
C GLU A 17 -14.47 2.05 10.23
N THR A 18 -13.52 1.19 10.58
CA THR A 18 -12.58 0.58 9.62
C THR A 18 -13.32 -0.24 8.57
N LYS A 19 -14.33 -1.00 8.98
CA LYS A 19 -15.18 -1.78 8.07
C LYS A 19 -15.91 -0.89 7.07
N LYS A 20 -16.47 0.25 7.53
CA LYS A 20 -17.12 1.22 6.64
C LYS A 20 -16.16 1.75 5.57
N VAL A 21 -14.94 2.08 5.96
CA VAL A 21 -13.90 2.52 5.01
C VAL A 21 -13.57 1.40 4.02
N TYR A 22 -13.41 0.18 4.50
CA TYR A 22 -13.13 -1.00 3.67
C TYR A 22 -14.22 -1.22 2.62
N GLU A 23 -15.49 -1.12 3.03
CA GLU A 23 -16.64 -1.26 2.12
C GLU A 23 -16.63 -0.16 1.05
N LYS A 24 -16.30 1.09 1.40
CA LYS A 24 -16.15 2.19 0.45
C LYS A 24 -15.02 1.92 -0.56
N VAL A 25 -13.89 1.43 -0.09
CA VAL A 25 -12.75 1.08 -0.93
C VAL A 25 -13.12 -0.03 -1.92
N LEU A 26 -13.80 -1.08 -1.46
CA LEU A 26 -14.25 -2.17 -2.33
C LEU A 26 -15.25 -1.71 -3.40
N ALA A 27 -16.08 -0.72 -3.08
CA ALA A 27 -17.07 -0.16 -4.01
C ALA A 27 -16.47 0.84 -5.01
N ASP A 28 -15.27 1.34 -4.77
CA ASP A 28 -14.61 2.34 -5.62
C ASP A 28 -13.81 1.66 -6.72
N ALA A 29 -14.19 1.91 -7.98
CA ALA A 29 -13.52 1.36 -9.15
C ALA A 29 -12.06 1.84 -9.29
N ASN A 30 -11.69 2.95 -8.65
CA ASN A 30 -10.34 3.51 -8.67
C ASN A 30 -9.52 3.16 -7.44
N SER A 31 -10.00 2.27 -6.60
CA SER A 31 -9.28 1.77 -5.43
C SER A 31 -9.08 0.27 -5.50
N PHE A 32 -8.11 -0.23 -4.76
CA PHE A 32 -7.85 -1.66 -4.66
C PHE A 32 -7.42 -2.07 -3.26
N VAL A 33 -7.72 -3.31 -2.90
CA VAL A 33 -7.12 -4.02 -1.77
C VAL A 33 -6.74 -5.40 -2.27
N PHE A 34 -5.45 -5.73 -2.19
CA PHE A 34 -4.95 -7.04 -2.55
C PHE A 34 -4.33 -7.72 -1.34
N PHE A 35 -4.57 -9.02 -1.23
CA PHE A 35 -3.98 -9.84 -0.18
C PHE A 35 -3.03 -10.86 -0.81
N ALA A 36 -1.90 -11.09 -0.15
CA ALA A 36 -1.02 -12.20 -0.47
C ALA A 36 -1.42 -13.41 0.34
N LEU A 37 -1.79 -14.50 -0.33
CA LEU A 37 -2.18 -15.76 0.28
C LEU A 37 -1.23 -16.86 -0.18
N ASP A 38 -0.99 -17.87 0.70
CA ASP A 38 -0.31 -19.09 0.30
C ASP A 38 -1.31 -20.10 -0.29
N ASP A 39 -0.81 -21.26 -0.75
CA ASP A 39 -1.65 -22.30 -1.35
C ASP A 39 -2.68 -22.89 -0.39
N ALA A 40 -2.44 -22.79 0.91
CA ALA A 40 -3.38 -23.22 1.95
C ALA A 40 -4.42 -22.15 2.33
N GLY A 41 -4.32 -20.96 1.72
CA GLY A 41 -5.24 -19.85 1.97
C GLY A 41 -4.90 -18.99 3.18
N ASN A 42 -3.70 -19.10 3.73
CA ASN A 42 -3.24 -18.25 4.82
C ASN A 42 -2.84 -16.87 4.29
N TYR A 43 -3.17 -15.83 5.06
CA TYR A 43 -2.85 -14.45 4.72
C TYR A 43 -1.45 -14.08 5.18
N HIS A 44 -0.65 -13.50 4.27
CA HIS A 44 0.73 -13.09 4.53
C HIS A 44 0.98 -11.59 4.36
N GLY A 45 0.07 -10.88 3.74
CA GLY A 45 0.21 -9.45 3.55
C GLY A 45 -0.99 -8.81 2.87
N LEU A 46 -0.98 -7.47 2.87
CA LEU A 46 -2.01 -6.63 2.27
C LEU A 46 -1.37 -5.45 1.57
N CYS A 47 -1.89 -5.08 0.41
CA CYS A 47 -1.59 -3.81 -0.24
C CYS A 47 -2.90 -3.10 -0.61
N HIS A 48 -3.03 -1.85 -0.17
CA HIS A 48 -4.16 -0.98 -0.47
C HIS A 48 -3.67 0.26 -1.19
N GLY A 49 -4.44 0.73 -2.16
CA GLY A 49 -4.10 1.95 -2.87
C GLY A 49 -5.21 2.45 -3.76
N SER A 50 -4.89 3.48 -4.53
CA SER A 50 -5.82 4.13 -5.44
C SER A 50 -5.13 4.54 -6.73
N TYR A 51 -5.90 4.56 -7.83
CA TYR A 51 -5.47 5.11 -9.11
C TYR A 51 -5.97 6.54 -9.20
N ILE A 52 -5.05 7.49 -9.40
CA ILE A 52 -5.33 8.93 -9.33
C ILE A 52 -4.82 9.59 -10.60
N GLU A 53 -5.66 10.40 -11.24
CA GLU A 53 -5.20 11.27 -12.33
C GLU A 53 -4.40 12.44 -11.77
N THR A 54 -3.19 12.62 -12.27
CA THR A 54 -2.29 13.68 -11.81
C THR A 54 -1.80 14.53 -12.99
N PHE A 55 -1.78 15.84 -12.79
CA PHE A 55 -1.26 16.76 -13.82
C PHE A 55 0.26 16.61 -13.98
N TRP A 56 0.99 16.44 -12.89
CA TRP A 56 2.46 16.37 -12.94
C TRP A 56 2.99 15.11 -13.66
N MET A 57 2.21 14.02 -13.68
CA MET A 57 2.52 12.84 -14.51
C MET A 57 1.74 12.84 -15.83
N THR A 58 0.85 13.79 -16.03
CA THR A 58 -0.02 13.88 -17.21
C THR A 58 -0.80 12.60 -17.47
N GLY A 59 -1.37 12.04 -16.41
CA GLY A 59 -2.16 10.83 -16.49
C GLY A 59 -2.26 10.11 -15.16
N CYS A 60 -2.59 8.84 -15.23
CA CYS A 60 -2.83 8.00 -14.05
C CYS A 60 -1.54 7.73 -13.27
N THR A 61 -1.65 7.85 -11.96
CA THR A 61 -0.63 7.47 -10.99
C THR A 61 -1.23 6.51 -9.97
N CYS A 62 -0.53 5.44 -9.65
CA CYS A 62 -0.95 4.54 -8.58
C CYS A 62 -0.39 5.01 -7.25
N TYR A 63 -1.26 5.39 -6.32
CA TYR A 63 -0.88 5.71 -4.94
C TYR A 63 -1.02 4.46 -4.07
N VAL A 64 0.10 3.97 -3.55
CA VAL A 64 0.13 2.86 -2.60
C VAL A 64 -0.04 3.44 -1.20
N ALA A 65 -1.25 3.29 -0.65
CA ALA A 65 -1.61 3.88 0.65
C ALA A 65 -1.14 3.02 1.82
N SER A 66 -1.13 1.70 1.66
CA SER A 66 -0.73 0.75 2.71
C SER A 66 -0.07 -0.46 2.09
N LEU A 67 1.07 -0.84 2.62
CA LEU A 67 1.71 -2.12 2.32
C LEU A 67 2.22 -2.71 3.62
N ILE A 68 1.71 -3.87 3.99
CA ILE A 68 2.11 -4.56 5.21
C ILE A 68 2.18 -6.06 4.99
N THR A 69 3.19 -6.68 5.56
CA THR A 69 3.34 -8.13 5.65
C THR A 69 3.40 -8.55 7.11
N ASN A 70 3.12 -9.82 7.37
CA ASN A 70 3.29 -10.37 8.70
C ASN A 70 4.75 -10.26 9.12
N LYS A 71 4.99 -9.92 10.37
CA LYS A 71 6.36 -9.75 10.90
C LYS A 71 7.19 -11.03 10.75
N GLU A 72 6.58 -12.17 11.01
CA GLU A 72 7.18 -13.50 10.89
C GLU A 72 7.50 -13.92 9.45
N ASP A 73 6.89 -13.24 8.47
CA ASP A 73 7.07 -13.53 7.05
C ASP A 73 8.06 -12.59 6.37
N ARG A 74 8.65 -11.66 7.11
CA ARG A 74 9.62 -10.71 6.55
C ARG A 74 10.82 -11.45 5.97
N GLY A 75 11.30 -10.98 4.81
CA GLY A 75 12.37 -11.61 4.08
C GLY A 75 11.94 -12.79 3.19
N LYS A 76 10.66 -13.15 3.18
CA LYS A 76 10.12 -14.24 2.35
C LYS A 76 9.59 -13.77 0.98
N GLY A 77 9.65 -12.48 0.69
CA GLY A 77 9.28 -11.92 -0.62
C GLY A 77 7.83 -11.53 -0.80
N TYR A 78 7.00 -11.54 0.24
CA TYR A 78 5.58 -11.17 0.11
C TYR A 78 5.37 -9.69 -0.24
N GLY A 79 6.18 -8.80 0.30
CA GLY A 79 6.13 -7.37 -0.05
C GLY A 79 6.46 -7.13 -1.52
N LYS A 80 7.50 -7.77 -2.02
CA LYS A 80 7.87 -7.74 -3.44
C LYS A 80 6.77 -8.34 -4.32
N PHE A 81 6.20 -9.47 -3.90
CA PHE A 81 5.10 -10.13 -4.61
C PHE A 81 3.89 -9.21 -4.76
N LEU A 82 3.49 -8.53 -3.68
CA LEU A 82 2.38 -7.58 -3.70
C LEU A 82 2.68 -6.38 -4.60
N LEU A 83 3.87 -5.79 -4.50
CA LEU A 83 4.26 -4.66 -5.34
C LEU A 83 4.37 -5.05 -6.82
N ASP A 84 4.88 -6.23 -7.13
CA ASP A 84 4.92 -6.74 -8.50
C ASP A 84 3.51 -6.84 -9.10
N TYR A 85 2.56 -7.35 -8.31
CA TYR A 85 1.16 -7.46 -8.72
C TYR A 85 0.53 -6.07 -8.94
N VAL A 86 0.73 -5.15 -7.99
CA VAL A 86 0.24 -3.78 -8.09
C VAL A 86 0.83 -3.08 -9.32
N LYS A 87 2.11 -3.28 -9.58
CA LYS A 87 2.79 -2.72 -10.75
C LYS A 87 2.15 -3.21 -12.06
N GLU A 88 1.88 -4.51 -12.18
CA GLU A 88 1.23 -5.06 -13.36
C GLU A 88 -0.20 -4.53 -13.53
N LYS A 89 -0.98 -4.47 -12.45
CA LYS A 89 -2.33 -3.89 -12.49
C LYS A 89 -2.31 -2.40 -12.85
N SER A 90 -1.32 -1.67 -12.38
CA SER A 90 -1.15 -0.25 -12.70
C SER A 90 -0.82 -0.05 -14.19
N LYS A 91 -0.01 -0.92 -14.77
CA LYS A 91 0.28 -0.90 -16.21
C LYS A 91 -0.97 -1.17 -17.04
N GLU A 92 -1.82 -2.11 -16.61
CA GLU A 92 -3.11 -2.38 -17.27
C GLU A 92 -4.03 -1.17 -17.26
N LYS A 93 -3.91 -0.29 -16.28
CA LYS A 93 -4.66 0.97 -16.15
C LYS A 93 -3.94 2.17 -16.77
N ASP A 94 -2.88 1.95 -17.51
CA ASP A 94 -2.04 2.99 -18.13
C ASP A 94 -1.43 3.98 -17.12
N CYS A 95 -1.22 3.54 -15.88
CA CYS A 95 -0.52 4.36 -14.89
C CYS A 95 0.94 4.54 -15.28
N LYS A 96 1.45 5.75 -15.08
CA LYS A 96 2.81 6.14 -15.43
C LYS A 96 3.80 6.01 -14.27
N ALA A 97 3.30 5.92 -13.04
CA ALA A 97 4.12 5.80 -11.84
C ALA A 97 3.38 5.13 -10.70
N LEU A 98 4.15 4.55 -9.77
CA LEU A 98 3.71 4.23 -8.42
C LEU A 98 4.33 5.25 -7.48
N ILE A 99 3.54 5.77 -6.55
CA ILE A 99 4.02 6.64 -5.47
C ILE A 99 3.56 6.10 -4.13
N LEU A 100 4.32 6.38 -3.09
CA LEU A 100 3.96 6.06 -1.71
C LEU A 100 4.64 7.00 -0.73
N ASP A 101 4.08 7.07 0.47
CA ASP A 101 4.68 7.74 1.60
C ASP A 101 5.09 6.69 2.63
N SER A 102 6.19 6.90 3.33
CA SER A 102 6.63 6.06 4.44
C SER A 102 7.08 6.94 5.59
N GLY A 103 6.59 6.66 6.80
CA GLY A 103 6.91 7.44 7.98
C GLY A 103 8.44 7.52 8.22
N LEU A 104 8.92 8.68 8.67
CA LEU A 104 10.35 8.93 8.86
C LEU A 104 11.06 7.88 9.73
N PRO A 105 10.43 7.35 10.83
CA PRO A 105 11.09 6.34 11.66
C PRO A 105 11.21 4.96 11.01
N ARG A 106 10.51 4.70 9.90
CA ARG A 106 10.45 3.37 9.27
C ARG A 106 11.63 3.13 8.32
N VAL A 107 12.83 3.19 8.84
CA VAL A 107 14.09 3.15 8.06
C VAL A 107 14.25 1.85 7.27
N GLU A 108 13.87 0.70 7.85
CA GLU A 108 13.92 -0.60 7.16
C GLU A 108 12.99 -0.63 5.94
N ALA A 109 11.79 -0.07 6.08
CA ALA A 109 10.85 0.05 4.97
C ALA A 109 11.42 0.93 3.86
N HIS A 110 12.10 2.03 4.20
CA HIS A 110 12.76 2.91 3.23
C HIS A 110 13.80 2.13 2.41
N GLY A 111 14.62 1.33 3.08
CA GLY A 111 15.63 0.48 2.41
C GLY A 111 14.97 -0.51 1.45
N PHE A 112 13.85 -1.12 1.86
CA PHE A 112 13.09 -2.02 1.01
C PHE A 112 12.57 -1.31 -0.25
N TYR A 113 11.98 -0.11 -0.10
CA TYR A 113 11.45 0.64 -1.25
C TYR A 113 12.56 1.08 -2.21
N GLU A 114 13.67 1.59 -1.70
CA GLU A 114 14.82 1.98 -2.52
C GLU A 114 15.41 0.78 -3.26
N HIS A 115 15.55 -0.36 -2.60
CA HIS A 115 16.02 -1.60 -3.23
C HIS A 115 15.06 -2.10 -4.31
N TYR A 116 13.76 -1.93 -4.10
CA TYR A 116 12.75 -2.29 -5.10
C TYR A 116 12.84 -1.43 -6.35
N GLY A 117 13.29 -0.18 -6.23
CA GLY A 117 13.45 0.75 -7.35
C GLY A 117 12.77 2.11 -7.18
N PHE A 118 12.15 2.37 -6.03
CA PHE A 118 11.59 3.69 -5.75
C PHE A 118 12.69 4.71 -5.48
N ALA A 119 12.55 5.91 -6.06
CA ALA A 119 13.40 7.03 -5.74
C ALA A 119 12.89 7.75 -4.50
N LYS A 120 13.77 7.99 -3.52
CA LYS A 120 13.47 8.76 -2.32
C LYS A 120 13.67 10.24 -2.60
N ASN A 121 12.67 10.88 -3.17
CA ASN A 121 12.79 12.23 -3.71
C ASN A 121 11.75 13.24 -3.23
N CYS A 122 10.87 12.86 -2.29
CA CYS A 122 9.81 13.72 -1.78
C CYS A 122 9.65 13.60 -0.27
N TYR A 123 9.13 14.66 0.35
CA TYR A 123 8.67 14.66 1.74
C TYR A 123 7.15 14.61 1.78
N GLY A 124 6.57 13.81 2.66
CA GLY A 124 5.15 13.83 2.94
C GLY A 124 4.82 14.90 3.99
N PHE A 125 3.74 15.64 3.77
CA PHE A 125 3.22 16.61 4.72
C PHE A 125 1.78 16.24 5.07
N GLN A 126 1.43 16.31 6.34
CA GLN A 126 0.11 15.93 6.83
C GLN A 126 -0.47 17.03 7.72
N LEU A 127 -1.69 17.44 7.44
CA LEU A 127 -2.50 18.30 8.31
C LEU A 127 -3.78 17.53 8.65
N VAL A 128 -3.97 17.17 9.91
CA VAL A 128 -5.18 16.48 10.38
C VAL A 128 -6.29 17.50 10.60
N LEU A 129 -7.48 17.24 10.06
CA LEU A 129 -8.64 18.13 10.15
C LEU A 129 -9.55 17.76 11.31
#